data_d913d91ddc240094aa41e7b274cc3185
#
_entry.id   d913d91ddc240094aa41e7b274cc3185
#
_cell.length_a   1.000
_cell.length_b   1.000
_cell.length_c   1.000
_cell.angle_alpha   90.00
_cell.angle_beta   90.00
_cell.angle_gamma   90.00
#
_symmetry.space_group_name_H-M   'P 1'
#
loop_
_entity.id
_entity.type
_entity.pdbx_description
1 polymer ?
#
loop_
_entity_poly.entity_id
_entity_poly.type
_entity_poly.pdbx_seq_one_letter_code
_entity_poly.pdbx_strand_id
1 'polypeptide(L)'
;EHYSRNGSIPEVSLMDMILNDSQLTKFSQILMKTGADSLLTSTQTYTVWAPVDEALSSVDMDDEAALQRMVKNHIARYSNSTATEVGKSIYMLDGKVMSYESADVFNGIAIVQKDILAQNGILHKLNDTIPYRYNFWEYISTQENYSKIYDFINQFSEKIYVSGGSNKKDSVFKDYNRLLQNYYYGI
;
A
#
# COMPACT_ATOMS: atom_id res chain seq x y z
N GLU A 1 5.09 1.97 -38.31
CA GLU A 1 4.19 3.05 -37.89
C GLU A 1 4.53 3.43 -36.45
N HIS A 2 5.13 4.62 -36.26
CA HIS A 2 5.48 5.16 -34.95
C HIS A 2 4.20 5.59 -34.24
N TYR A 3 3.84 4.91 -33.16
CA TYR A 3 2.91 5.44 -32.17
C TYR A 3 3.58 6.60 -31.44
N SER A 4 3.39 7.81 -31.92
CA SER A 4 3.65 9.03 -31.10
C SER A 4 2.58 9.11 -30.02
N ARG A 5 2.92 8.63 -28.82
CA ARG A 5 2.18 8.99 -27.60
C ARG A 5 2.45 10.48 -27.31
N ASN A 6 1.60 11.35 -27.83
CA ASN A 6 1.52 12.75 -27.42
C ASN A 6 0.84 12.87 -26.06
N GLY A 7 1.46 12.30 -25.04
CA GLY A 7 1.18 12.58 -23.66
C GLY A 7 2.52 12.79 -22.99
N SER A 8 2.91 14.04 -22.76
CA SER A 8 4.06 14.33 -21.91
C SER A 8 3.82 13.71 -20.55
N ILE A 9 4.77 12.88 -20.09
CA ILE A 9 4.76 12.38 -18.71
C ILE A 9 4.80 13.64 -17.82
N PRO A 10 3.90 13.80 -16.84
CA PRO A 10 3.95 14.93 -15.93
C PRO A 10 5.32 15.01 -15.26
N GLU A 11 5.88 16.20 -15.13
CA GLU A 11 7.16 16.42 -14.43
C GLU A 11 6.99 16.44 -12.89
N VAL A 12 5.79 16.17 -12.42
CA VAL A 12 5.38 16.27 -11.01
C VAL A 12 5.36 14.89 -10.37
N SER A 13 5.98 14.76 -9.20
CA SER A 13 5.98 13.50 -8.44
C SER A 13 4.60 13.17 -7.84
N LEU A 14 4.41 11.90 -7.45
CA LEU A 14 3.21 11.48 -6.71
C LEU A 14 3.01 12.31 -5.44
N MET A 15 4.07 12.58 -4.69
CA MET A 15 3.98 13.38 -3.46
C MET A 15 3.56 14.81 -3.75
N ASP A 16 4.16 15.46 -4.76
CA ASP A 16 3.79 16.83 -5.14
C ASP A 16 2.33 16.92 -5.62
N MET A 17 1.85 15.90 -6.35
CA MET A 17 0.45 15.83 -6.75
C MET A 17 -0.49 15.76 -5.55
N ILE A 18 -0.15 14.91 -4.57
CA ILE A 18 -0.96 14.75 -3.34
C ILE A 18 -0.93 16.03 -2.51
N LEU A 19 0.23 16.69 -2.37
CA LEU A 19 0.38 17.94 -1.62
C LEU A 19 -0.43 19.10 -2.22
N ASN A 20 -0.54 19.13 -3.55
CA ASN A 20 -1.26 20.20 -4.27
C ASN A 20 -2.76 19.90 -4.45
N ASP A 21 -3.25 18.75 -4.01
CA ASP A 21 -4.65 18.37 -4.11
C ASP A 21 -5.43 18.74 -2.84
N SER A 22 -6.39 19.66 -2.98
CA SER A 22 -7.20 20.16 -1.86
C SER A 22 -8.10 19.11 -1.19
N GLN A 23 -8.30 17.94 -1.82
CA GLN A 23 -9.08 16.83 -1.27
C GLN A 23 -8.21 15.78 -0.55
N LEU A 24 -6.88 15.91 -0.58
CA LEU A 24 -5.93 14.97 -0.03
C LEU A 24 -5.04 15.56 1.08
N THR A 25 -5.48 16.67 1.70
CA THR A 25 -4.70 17.38 2.72
C THR A 25 -4.40 16.52 3.95
N LYS A 26 -5.36 15.74 4.43
CA LYS A 26 -5.15 14.81 5.56
C LYS A 26 -4.25 13.64 5.15
N PHE A 27 -4.45 13.09 3.96
CA PHE A 27 -3.62 11.98 3.49
C PHE A 27 -2.16 12.41 3.30
N SER A 28 -1.91 13.63 2.80
CA SER A 28 -0.56 14.19 2.71
C SER A 28 0.11 14.34 4.09
N GLN A 29 -0.63 14.78 5.10
CA GLN A 29 -0.13 14.85 6.48
C GLN A 29 0.21 13.47 7.05
N ILE A 30 -0.62 12.46 6.76
CA ILE A 30 -0.35 11.06 7.15
C ILE A 30 0.93 10.55 6.49
N LEU A 31 1.12 10.80 5.19
CA LEU A 31 2.35 10.42 4.47
C LEU A 31 3.59 11.05 5.09
N MET A 32 3.57 12.35 5.40
CA MET A 32 4.67 13.05 6.06
C MET A 32 4.93 12.53 7.48
N LYS A 33 3.88 12.32 8.28
CA LYS A 33 3.99 11.82 9.65
C LYS A 33 4.58 10.41 9.71
N THR A 34 4.31 9.57 8.72
CA THR A 34 4.80 8.19 8.62
C THR A 34 6.14 8.06 7.88
N GLY A 35 6.68 9.15 7.32
CA GLY A 35 7.90 9.15 6.52
C GLY A 35 7.74 8.52 5.12
N ALA A 36 6.50 8.26 4.69
CA ALA A 36 6.21 7.68 3.38
C ALA A 36 6.31 8.69 2.22
N ASP A 37 6.36 9.98 2.52
CA ASP A 37 6.64 11.06 1.58
C ASP A 37 7.95 10.81 0.80
N SER A 38 8.98 10.30 1.49
CA SER A 38 10.27 9.97 0.89
C SER A 38 10.19 8.85 -0.16
N LEU A 39 9.25 7.91 -0.03
CA LEU A 39 9.00 6.90 -1.05
C LEU A 39 8.42 7.52 -2.30
N LEU A 40 7.45 8.43 -2.14
CA LEU A 40 6.67 9.01 -3.23
C LEU A 40 7.39 10.18 -3.95
N THR A 41 8.53 10.63 -3.42
CA THR A 41 9.47 11.54 -4.09
C THR A 41 10.60 10.80 -4.81
N SER A 42 10.74 9.48 -4.59
CA SER A 42 11.79 8.68 -5.21
C SER A 42 11.55 8.44 -6.71
N THR A 43 12.60 7.97 -7.40
CA THR A 43 12.51 7.58 -8.82
C THR A 43 11.82 6.23 -9.04
N GLN A 44 11.52 5.49 -7.97
CA GLN A 44 10.80 4.23 -8.07
C GLN A 44 9.33 4.48 -8.36
N THR A 45 8.74 3.61 -9.19
CA THR A 45 7.33 3.71 -9.57
C THR A 45 6.42 3.10 -8.53
N TYR A 46 5.38 3.86 -8.15
CA TYR A 46 4.34 3.43 -7.20
C TYR A 46 2.95 3.70 -7.76
N THR A 47 1.97 3.01 -7.20
CA THR A 47 0.56 3.37 -7.31
C THR A 47 0.03 3.68 -5.93
N VAL A 48 -0.69 4.79 -5.81
CA VAL A 48 -1.30 5.26 -4.56
C VAL A 48 -2.82 5.28 -4.74
N TRP A 49 -3.53 4.65 -3.81
CA TRP A 49 -4.98 4.77 -3.66
C TRP A 49 -5.25 5.68 -2.47
N ALA A 50 -5.35 6.98 -2.73
CA ALA A 50 -5.46 8.01 -1.70
C ALA A 50 -6.93 8.22 -1.29
N PRO A 51 -7.32 7.96 -0.02
CA PRO A 51 -8.63 8.32 0.48
C PRO A 51 -8.77 9.84 0.57
N VAL A 52 -9.94 10.37 0.17
CA VAL A 52 -10.23 11.79 0.28
C VAL A 52 -10.39 12.23 1.74
N ASP A 53 -10.29 13.52 2.01
CA ASP A 53 -10.29 14.08 3.38
C ASP A 53 -11.54 13.73 4.19
N GLU A 54 -12.71 13.60 3.54
CA GLU A 54 -13.95 13.17 4.18
C GLU A 54 -13.83 11.74 4.74
N ALA A 55 -13.20 10.85 4.00
CA ALA A 55 -12.95 9.45 4.41
C ALA A 55 -12.03 9.35 5.63
N LEU A 56 -11.20 10.35 5.85
CA LEU A 56 -10.22 10.42 6.95
C LEU A 56 -10.74 11.21 8.17
N SER A 57 -12.02 11.55 8.21
CA SER A 57 -12.59 12.38 9.27
C SER A 57 -12.52 11.75 10.68
N SER A 58 -12.60 10.42 10.76
CA SER A 58 -12.57 9.65 12.02
C SER A 58 -11.21 9.02 12.34
N VAL A 59 -10.20 9.26 11.51
CA VAL A 59 -8.86 8.67 11.71
C VAL A 59 -8.15 9.37 12.86
N ASP A 60 -7.67 8.57 13.82
CA ASP A 60 -6.82 9.05 14.89
C ASP A 60 -5.41 9.36 14.35
N MET A 61 -5.10 10.64 14.31
CA MET A 61 -3.81 11.12 13.81
C MET A 61 -2.66 10.86 14.78
N ASP A 62 -2.94 10.45 16.03
CA ASP A 62 -1.91 10.18 17.04
C ASP A 62 -1.57 8.68 17.16
N ASP A 63 -2.37 7.79 16.58
CA ASP A 63 -2.01 6.37 16.47
C ASP A 63 -1.04 6.13 15.28
N GLU A 64 0.24 6.37 15.53
CA GLU A 64 1.29 6.20 14.51
C GLU A 64 1.31 4.79 13.92
N ALA A 65 1.05 3.75 14.73
CA ALA A 65 1.02 2.38 14.25
C ALA A 65 -0.14 2.12 13.28
N ALA A 66 -1.32 2.69 13.57
CA ALA A 66 -2.46 2.63 12.64
C ALA A 66 -2.20 3.41 11.36
N LEU A 67 -1.59 4.59 11.45
CA LEU A 67 -1.22 5.39 10.28
C LEU A 67 -0.20 4.66 9.40
N GLN A 68 0.82 4.03 9.98
CA GLN A 68 1.80 3.22 9.25
C GLN A 68 1.14 2.04 8.52
N ARG A 69 0.21 1.35 9.17
CA ARG A 69 -0.55 0.25 8.54
C ARG A 69 -1.40 0.78 7.39
N MET A 70 -2.12 1.90 7.61
CA MET A 70 -2.94 2.54 6.59
C MET A 70 -2.12 2.88 5.35
N VAL A 71 -1.00 3.58 5.50
CA VAL A 71 -0.16 3.97 4.37
C VAL A 71 0.30 2.76 3.56
N LYS A 72 0.81 1.72 4.23
CA LYS A 72 1.26 0.50 3.55
C LYS A 72 0.12 -0.25 2.85
N ASN A 73 -1.10 -0.14 3.36
CA ASN A 73 -2.31 -0.74 2.81
C ASN A 73 -2.90 0.06 1.62
N HIS A 74 -2.40 1.29 1.37
CA HIS A 74 -2.87 2.18 0.31
C HIS A 74 -1.82 2.43 -0.78
N ILE A 75 -0.66 1.80 -0.72
CA ILE A 75 0.41 1.97 -1.69
C ILE A 75 0.88 0.61 -2.20
N ALA A 76 1.07 0.49 -3.49
CA ALA A 76 1.71 -0.65 -4.14
C ALA A 76 2.89 -0.20 -5.00
N ARG A 77 3.82 -1.13 -5.26
CA ARG A 77 4.89 -0.93 -6.22
C ARG A 77 4.36 -1.03 -7.65
N TYR A 78 5.06 -0.40 -8.57
CA TYR A 78 4.77 -0.36 -9.99
C TYR A 78 3.50 0.42 -10.35
N SER A 79 3.25 0.54 -11.66
CA SER A 79 2.07 1.21 -12.19
C SER A 79 0.92 0.22 -12.34
N ASN A 80 -0.12 0.38 -11.53
CA ASN A 80 -1.31 -0.46 -11.55
C ASN A 80 -2.50 0.38 -12.05
N SER A 81 -2.64 0.46 -13.38
CA SER A 81 -3.74 1.21 -14.03
C SER A 81 -5.02 0.40 -14.05
N THR A 82 -6.16 1.08 -13.92
CA THR A 82 -7.48 0.44 -14.07
C THR A 82 -7.70 -0.14 -15.46
N ALA A 83 -6.98 0.36 -16.48
CA ALA A 83 -7.08 -0.15 -17.85
C ALA A 83 -6.46 -1.54 -18.05
N THR A 84 -5.51 -1.94 -17.20
CA THR A 84 -4.72 -3.17 -17.41
C THR A 84 -4.79 -4.16 -16.25
N GLU A 85 -5.18 -3.74 -15.05
CA GLU A 85 -5.06 -4.52 -13.82
C GLU A 85 -6.39 -5.02 -13.25
N VAL A 86 -7.53 -4.71 -13.87
CA VAL A 86 -8.84 -5.26 -13.42
C VAL A 86 -8.82 -6.78 -13.40
N GLY A 87 -9.21 -7.36 -12.27
CA GLY A 87 -9.23 -8.81 -12.04
C GLY A 87 -7.86 -9.45 -11.74
N LYS A 88 -6.79 -8.65 -11.64
CA LYS A 88 -5.46 -9.15 -11.26
C LYS A 88 -5.15 -8.89 -9.79
N SER A 89 -4.27 -9.71 -9.23
CA SER A 89 -3.75 -9.54 -7.88
C SER A 89 -2.69 -8.45 -7.82
N ILE A 90 -2.91 -7.48 -6.93
CA ILE A 90 -1.99 -6.37 -6.67
C ILE A 90 -1.44 -6.53 -5.25
N TYR A 91 -0.11 -6.56 -5.13
CA TYR A 91 0.58 -6.68 -3.84
C TYR A 91 0.86 -5.30 -3.26
N MET A 92 0.21 -5.01 -2.12
CA MET A 92 0.41 -3.77 -1.38
C MET A 92 1.77 -3.75 -0.65
N LEU A 93 2.20 -2.59 -0.15
CA LEU A 93 3.48 -2.50 0.58
C LEU A 93 3.51 -3.30 1.88
N ASP A 94 2.36 -3.57 2.48
CA ASP A 94 2.23 -4.47 3.65
C ASP A 94 2.22 -5.96 3.28
N GLY A 95 2.29 -6.28 1.98
CA GLY A 95 2.28 -7.65 1.46
C GLY A 95 0.87 -8.23 1.25
N LYS A 96 -0.19 -7.52 1.63
CA LYS A 96 -1.56 -7.96 1.38
C LYS A 96 -1.90 -7.90 -0.11
N VAL A 97 -2.82 -8.75 -0.53
CA VAL A 97 -3.26 -8.84 -1.92
C VAL A 97 -4.61 -8.19 -2.06
N MET A 98 -4.72 -7.30 -3.01
CA MET A 98 -5.95 -6.59 -3.37
C MET A 98 -6.18 -6.67 -4.88
N SER A 99 -7.36 -6.27 -5.34
CA SER A 99 -7.68 -6.25 -6.77
C SER A 99 -8.69 -5.15 -7.10
N TYR A 100 -8.74 -4.78 -8.37
CA TYR A 100 -9.88 -4.05 -8.90
C TYR A 100 -10.99 -5.05 -9.24
N GLU A 101 -12.18 -4.86 -8.70
CA GLU A 101 -13.40 -5.55 -9.10
C GLU A 101 -13.93 -5.00 -10.43
N SER A 102 -13.68 -3.71 -10.65
CA SER A 102 -13.96 -3.00 -11.91
C SER A 102 -13.02 -1.81 -12.05
N ALA A 103 -13.09 -1.08 -13.17
CA ALA A 103 -12.33 0.14 -13.35
C ALA A 103 -12.70 1.27 -12.35
N ASP A 104 -13.81 1.14 -11.64
CA ASP A 104 -14.33 2.16 -10.71
C ASP A 104 -14.39 1.65 -9.25
N VAL A 105 -13.93 0.41 -8.99
CA VAL A 105 -13.96 -0.20 -7.64
C VAL A 105 -12.65 -0.91 -7.37
N PHE A 106 -12.00 -0.57 -6.26
CA PHE A 106 -10.79 -1.20 -5.76
C PHE A 106 -10.99 -1.74 -4.34
N ASN A 107 -10.84 -3.05 -4.17
CA ASN A 107 -11.01 -3.75 -2.89
C ASN A 107 -12.33 -3.39 -2.17
N GLY A 108 -13.42 -3.29 -2.94
CA GLY A 108 -14.76 -2.93 -2.48
C GLY A 108 -14.99 -1.44 -2.27
N ILE A 109 -13.99 -0.58 -2.51
CA ILE A 109 -14.06 0.88 -2.32
C ILE A 109 -14.20 1.57 -3.68
N ALA A 110 -15.14 2.51 -3.80
CA ALA A 110 -15.34 3.26 -5.03
C ALA A 110 -14.19 4.24 -5.29
N ILE A 111 -13.75 4.27 -6.54
CA ILE A 111 -12.72 5.19 -7.02
C ILE A 111 -13.42 6.45 -7.54
N VAL A 112 -13.17 7.60 -6.92
CA VAL A 112 -13.72 8.90 -7.32
C VAL A 112 -12.95 9.55 -8.45
N GLN A 113 -11.65 9.27 -8.54
CA GLN A 113 -10.81 9.69 -9.66
C GLN A 113 -9.71 8.66 -9.89
N LYS A 114 -9.56 8.21 -11.14
CA LYS A 114 -8.66 7.10 -11.51
C LYS A 114 -7.58 7.53 -12.49
N ASP A 115 -6.50 6.76 -12.51
CA ASP A 115 -5.42 6.81 -13.51
C ASP A 115 -4.81 8.22 -13.68
N ILE A 116 -4.63 8.96 -12.56
CA ILE A 116 -3.94 10.24 -12.56
C ILE A 116 -2.44 9.95 -12.65
N LEU A 117 -1.83 10.30 -13.77
CA LEU A 117 -0.42 10.04 -14.04
C LEU A 117 0.48 11.05 -13.34
N ALA A 118 1.50 10.55 -12.65
CA ALA A 118 2.62 11.30 -12.10
C ALA A 118 3.92 10.88 -12.77
N GLN A 119 5.01 11.63 -12.54
CA GLN A 119 6.33 11.29 -13.06
C GLN A 119 6.78 9.87 -12.62
N ASN A 120 6.48 9.52 -11.38
CA ASN A 120 6.91 8.28 -10.73
C ASN A 120 5.74 7.37 -10.36
N GLY A 121 4.61 7.42 -11.05
CA GLY A 121 3.53 6.47 -10.81
C GLY A 121 2.13 6.91 -11.18
N ILE A 122 1.17 6.28 -10.50
CA ILE A 122 -0.27 6.50 -10.72
C ILE A 122 -0.93 6.82 -9.37
N LEU A 123 -1.80 7.82 -9.38
CA LEU A 123 -2.66 8.18 -8.25
C LEU A 123 -4.12 7.84 -8.58
N HIS A 124 -4.80 7.18 -7.66
CA HIS A 124 -6.25 7.02 -7.63
C HIS A 124 -6.79 7.66 -6.37
N LYS A 125 -7.94 8.32 -6.44
CA LYS A 125 -8.64 8.82 -5.26
C LYS A 125 -9.79 7.89 -4.89
N LEU A 126 -9.90 7.58 -3.61
CA LEU A 126 -10.96 6.72 -3.07
C LEU A 126 -11.94 7.55 -2.25
N ASN A 127 -13.22 7.15 -2.27
CA ASN A 127 -14.25 7.77 -1.44
C ASN A 127 -14.23 7.29 0.03
N ASP A 128 -13.48 6.23 0.34
CA ASP A 128 -13.34 5.69 1.68
C ASP A 128 -11.93 5.10 1.88
N THR A 129 -11.58 4.79 3.12
CA THR A 129 -10.34 4.10 3.46
C THR A 129 -10.45 2.61 3.16
N ILE A 130 -9.37 2.01 2.68
CA ILE A 130 -9.29 0.54 2.55
C ILE A 130 -9.18 -0.04 3.96
N PRO A 131 -10.15 -0.87 4.43
CA PRO A 131 -10.12 -1.42 5.76
C PRO A 131 -8.91 -2.34 5.94
N TYR A 132 -8.15 -2.11 7.02
CA TYR A 132 -7.04 -2.98 7.36
C TYR A 132 -7.58 -4.31 7.90
N ARG A 133 -7.27 -5.40 7.23
CA ARG A 133 -7.65 -6.75 7.65
C ARG A 133 -6.42 -7.44 8.23
N TYR A 134 -6.50 -7.75 9.52
CA TYR A 134 -5.46 -8.55 10.16
C TYR A 134 -5.39 -9.94 9.52
N ASN A 135 -4.17 -10.41 9.23
CA ASN A 135 -3.97 -11.83 9.01
C ASN A 135 -4.04 -12.57 10.37
N PHE A 136 -4.03 -13.91 10.34
CA PHE A 136 -4.14 -14.72 11.56
C PHE A 136 -3.05 -14.37 12.58
N TRP A 137 -1.80 -14.19 12.13
CA TRP A 137 -0.68 -13.88 13.00
C TRP A 137 -0.80 -12.50 13.65
N GLU A 138 -1.09 -11.49 12.85
CA GLU A 138 -1.36 -10.13 13.34
C GLU A 138 -2.52 -10.14 14.34
N TYR A 139 -3.59 -10.88 14.02
CA TYR A 139 -4.76 -10.96 14.90
C TYR A 139 -4.42 -11.56 16.27
N ILE A 140 -3.76 -12.73 16.32
CA ILE A 140 -3.41 -13.35 17.62
C ILE A 140 -2.42 -12.51 18.42
N SER A 141 -1.56 -11.71 17.76
CA SER A 141 -0.61 -10.82 18.43
C SER A 141 -1.29 -9.66 19.16
N THR A 142 -2.49 -9.27 18.74
CA THR A 142 -3.25 -8.14 19.33
C THR A 142 -4.23 -8.57 20.41
N GLN A 143 -4.44 -9.87 20.63
CA GLN A 143 -5.44 -10.40 21.55
C GLN A 143 -4.79 -10.98 22.82
N GLU A 144 -5.09 -10.42 23.98
CA GLU A 144 -4.57 -10.90 25.27
C GLU A 144 -4.87 -12.37 25.51
N ASN A 145 -6.06 -12.85 25.12
CA ASN A 145 -6.47 -14.24 25.28
C ASN A 145 -5.61 -15.22 24.47
N TYR A 146 -4.90 -14.77 23.47
CA TYR A 146 -4.03 -15.59 22.62
C TYR A 146 -2.54 -15.36 22.87
N SER A 147 -2.17 -14.55 23.88
CA SER A 147 -0.78 -14.22 24.16
C SER A 147 0.13 -15.45 24.31
N LYS A 148 -0.31 -16.47 25.05
CA LYS A 148 0.46 -17.73 25.23
C LYS A 148 0.64 -18.50 23.92
N ILE A 149 -0.36 -18.49 23.05
CA ILE A 149 -0.29 -19.13 21.73
C ILE A 149 0.64 -18.33 20.84
N TYR A 150 0.51 -17.01 20.85
CA TYR A 150 1.42 -16.12 20.15
C TYR A 150 2.87 -16.32 20.56
N ASP A 151 3.16 -16.29 21.88
CA ASP A 151 4.51 -16.46 22.42
C ASP A 151 5.09 -17.83 22.04
N PHE A 152 4.29 -18.90 22.14
CA PHE A 152 4.71 -20.23 21.73
C PHE A 152 5.06 -20.30 20.24
N ILE A 153 4.22 -19.75 19.37
CA ILE A 153 4.47 -19.77 17.92
C ILE A 153 5.64 -18.84 17.59
N ASN A 154 5.73 -17.67 18.25
CA ASN A 154 6.74 -16.66 17.96
C ASN A 154 8.18 -17.12 18.22
N GLN A 155 8.42 -18.06 19.15
CA GLN A 155 9.75 -18.62 19.39
C GLN A 155 10.32 -19.37 18.16
N PHE A 156 9.47 -19.74 17.18
CA PHE A 156 9.88 -20.35 15.92
C PHE A 156 10.03 -19.34 14.78
N SER A 157 9.89 -18.05 15.09
CA SER A 157 10.00 -16.97 14.10
C SER A 157 11.45 -16.55 13.91
N GLU A 158 11.82 -16.32 12.66
CA GLU A 158 13.13 -15.81 12.29
C GLU A 158 13.02 -14.85 11.09
N LYS A 159 14.00 -13.97 10.95
CA LYS A 159 14.11 -13.14 9.74
C LYS A 159 14.94 -13.86 8.70
N ILE A 160 14.36 -14.10 7.54
CA ILE A 160 15.06 -14.70 6.42
C ILE A 160 15.28 -13.67 5.32
N TYR A 161 16.42 -13.79 4.66
CA TYR A 161 16.72 -12.97 3.48
C TYR A 161 16.10 -13.63 2.25
N VAL A 162 15.25 -12.89 1.56
CA VAL A 162 14.65 -13.31 0.29
C VAL A 162 15.27 -12.49 -0.83
N SER A 163 16.00 -13.16 -1.69
CA SER A 163 16.60 -12.51 -2.86
C SER A 163 15.54 -12.16 -3.89
N GLY A 164 15.59 -10.96 -4.43
CA GLY A 164 14.77 -10.51 -5.56
C GLY A 164 15.18 -11.12 -6.93
N GLY A 165 15.91 -12.23 -6.93
CA GLY A 165 16.40 -12.84 -8.17
C GLY A 165 17.43 -11.98 -8.87
N SER A 166 17.23 -11.71 -10.17
CA SER A 166 18.11 -10.85 -10.98
C SER A 166 18.06 -9.38 -10.54
N ASN A 167 17.01 -8.96 -9.86
CA ASN A 167 16.85 -7.59 -9.37
C ASN A 167 17.15 -7.52 -7.87
N LYS A 168 18.40 -7.23 -7.50
CA LYS A 168 18.83 -7.10 -6.10
C LYS A 168 18.05 -6.04 -5.28
N LYS A 169 17.43 -5.06 -5.94
CA LYS A 169 16.61 -4.03 -5.27
C LYS A 169 15.31 -4.60 -4.68
N ASP A 170 14.85 -5.76 -5.16
CA ASP A 170 13.67 -6.44 -4.63
C ASP A 170 13.99 -7.42 -3.52
N SER A 171 15.28 -7.51 -3.12
CA SER A 171 15.72 -8.35 -2.01
C SER A 171 15.34 -7.73 -0.68
N VAL A 172 14.70 -8.49 0.18
CA VAL A 172 14.19 -8.02 1.48
C VAL A 172 14.39 -9.06 2.57
N PHE A 173 14.47 -8.62 3.82
CA PHE A 173 14.29 -9.50 4.95
C PHE A 173 12.80 -9.69 5.21
N LYS A 174 12.38 -10.96 5.29
CA LYS A 174 11.00 -11.33 5.60
C LYS A 174 10.97 -12.11 6.91
N ASP A 175 9.93 -11.88 7.70
CA ASP A 175 9.67 -12.73 8.84
C ASP A 175 9.15 -14.09 8.36
N TYR A 176 9.72 -15.15 8.91
CA TYR A 176 9.39 -16.53 8.60
C TYR A 176 9.14 -17.30 9.87
N ASN A 177 8.12 -18.11 9.91
CA ASN A 177 7.85 -18.98 11.05
C ASN A 177 7.98 -20.45 10.65
N ARG A 178 8.94 -21.13 11.26
CA ARG A 178 9.22 -22.55 10.95
C ARG A 178 8.07 -23.48 11.28
N LEU A 179 7.30 -23.17 12.30
CA LEU A 179 6.17 -23.99 12.71
C LEU A 179 5.02 -23.89 11.69
N LEU A 180 4.73 -22.68 11.23
CA LEU A 180 3.69 -22.44 10.26
C LEU A 180 4.15 -22.68 8.81
N GLN A 181 5.45 -22.83 8.59
CA GLN A 181 6.08 -22.98 7.28
C GLN A 181 5.61 -21.92 6.27
N ASN A 182 5.32 -20.73 6.76
CA ASN A 182 4.71 -19.70 5.97
C ASN A 182 5.40 -18.36 6.17
N TYR A 183 5.38 -17.52 5.14
CA TYR A 183 5.80 -16.14 5.25
C TYR A 183 4.64 -15.33 5.85
N TYR A 184 4.91 -14.41 6.79
CA TYR A 184 3.90 -13.58 7.43
C TYR A 184 3.26 -12.53 6.52
N TYR A 185 3.38 -12.68 5.21
CA TYR A 185 2.78 -11.79 4.26
C TYR A 185 1.47 -12.37 3.76
N GLY A 186 0.39 -11.76 4.25
CA GLY A 186 -0.90 -11.78 3.62
C GLY A 186 -1.37 -13.10 3.02
N ILE A 187 -1.76 -14.02 3.87
CA ILE A 187 -2.79 -14.96 3.46
C ILE A 187 -4.12 -14.39 3.89
#